data_8f265b697ff4f4bd7cd2d44f88958241
#
_entry.id   8f265b697ff4f4bd7cd2d44f88958241
#
_cell.length_a   1.000
_cell.length_b   1.000
_cell.length_c   1.000
_cell.angle_alpha   90.00
_cell.angle_beta   90.00
_cell.angle_gamma   90.00
#
_symmetry.space_group_name_H-M   'P 1'
#
loop_
_entity.id
_entity.type
_entity.pdbx_description
1 polymer ?
#
loop_
_entity_poly.entity_id
_entity_poly.type
_entity_poly.pdbx_seq_one_letter_code
_entity_poly.pdbx_strand_id
1 'polypeptide(L)'
;MHIRWRGLELPGSVVADSATLTNTYGKFTAEPFERGFGTTVGNSLRRILLSSLEGSAVTQIKLGGAQHEFTTIKGVQEDVTDIVLAVKSLVVKNHSDSTRVVQVEKSLKGPITGADVQVDESVEVVNK
;
A
#
# COMPACT_ATOMS: atom_id res chain seq x y z
N MET A 1 40.45 13.48 -5.40
CA MET A 1 39.23 14.08 -5.97
C MET A 1 38.66 15.01 -4.90
N HIS A 2 38.83 16.34 -5.03
CA HIS A 2 38.25 17.29 -4.09
C HIS A 2 36.79 17.54 -4.46
N ILE A 3 35.86 17.03 -3.68
CA ILE A 3 34.44 17.30 -3.82
C ILE A 3 34.20 18.72 -3.30
N ARG A 4 33.91 19.65 -4.21
CA ARG A 4 33.55 21.02 -3.86
C ARG A 4 32.06 21.07 -3.49
N TRP A 5 31.75 20.92 -2.23
CA TRP A 5 30.40 21.15 -1.69
C TRP A 5 30.03 22.63 -1.65
N ARG A 6 31.02 23.54 -1.71
CA ARG A 6 30.81 25.00 -1.77
C ARG A 6 30.41 25.41 -3.19
N GLY A 7 29.20 25.92 -3.34
CA GLY A 7 28.63 26.36 -4.61
C GLY A 7 27.73 25.33 -5.30
N LEU A 8 27.41 24.21 -4.64
CA LEU A 8 26.39 23.31 -5.13
C LEU A 8 25.01 23.97 -4.99
N GLU A 9 24.28 24.07 -6.08
CA GLU A 9 22.94 24.64 -6.09
C GLU A 9 21.95 23.60 -5.56
N LEU A 10 21.39 23.86 -4.37
CA LEU A 10 20.45 22.97 -3.68
C LEU A 10 19.15 23.74 -3.36
N PRO A 11 18.00 23.09 -3.41
CA PRO A 11 16.74 23.70 -3.05
C PRO A 11 16.73 24.12 -1.57
N GLY A 12 16.29 25.34 -1.30
CA GLY A 12 16.11 25.82 0.07
C GLY A 12 14.84 25.29 0.76
N SER A 13 13.89 24.81 -0.03
CA SER A 13 12.62 24.26 0.48
C SER A 13 12.01 23.29 -0.51
N VAL A 14 11.09 22.48 0.00
CA VAL A 14 10.23 21.58 -0.79
C VAL A 14 8.81 22.10 -0.66
N VAL A 15 8.18 22.38 -1.78
CA VAL A 15 6.81 22.92 -1.84
C VAL A 15 5.86 21.80 -2.23
N ALA A 16 4.85 21.54 -1.39
CA ALA A 16 3.77 20.62 -1.72
C ALA A 16 2.66 21.36 -2.50
N ASP A 17 2.18 20.75 -3.56
CA ASP A 17 1.00 21.23 -4.29
C ASP A 17 -0.26 20.89 -3.47
N SER A 18 -0.75 21.86 -2.71
CA SER A 18 -1.90 21.69 -1.82
C SER A 18 -3.21 21.40 -2.56
N ALA A 19 -3.31 21.76 -3.85
CA ALA A 19 -4.51 21.52 -4.65
C ALA A 19 -4.69 20.04 -5.03
N THR A 20 -3.58 19.29 -5.12
CA THR A 20 -3.58 17.87 -5.50
C THR A 20 -3.25 16.92 -4.35
N LEU A 21 -2.92 17.45 -3.17
CA LEU A 21 -2.50 16.66 -2.03
C LEU A 21 -3.67 15.87 -1.44
N THR A 22 -3.53 14.55 -1.39
CA THR A 22 -4.47 13.62 -0.75
C THR A 22 -3.71 12.65 0.17
N ASN A 23 -4.42 11.77 0.86
CA ASN A 23 -3.79 10.73 1.70
C ASN A 23 -3.00 9.68 0.88
N THR A 24 -3.24 9.61 -0.43
CA THR A 24 -2.64 8.61 -1.32
C THR A 24 -1.86 9.20 -2.48
N TYR A 25 -1.87 10.52 -2.63
CA TYR A 25 -1.17 11.22 -3.70
C TYR A 25 -0.59 12.54 -3.20
N GLY A 26 0.64 12.84 -3.60
CA GLY A 26 1.27 14.14 -3.35
C GLY A 26 2.23 14.51 -4.47
N LYS A 27 2.18 15.78 -4.89
CA LYS A 27 3.14 16.38 -5.81
C LYS A 27 3.99 17.38 -5.06
N PHE A 28 5.30 17.19 -5.12
CA PHE A 28 6.27 18.04 -4.44
C PHE A 28 7.24 18.63 -5.46
N THR A 29 7.54 19.91 -5.32
CA THR A 29 8.50 20.61 -6.14
C THR A 29 9.67 21.07 -5.28
N ALA A 30 10.86 20.69 -5.68
CA ALA A 30 12.11 21.10 -5.04
C ALA A 30 13.05 21.66 -6.10
N GLU A 31 13.38 22.92 -5.97
CA GLU A 31 14.26 23.64 -6.91
C GLU A 31 14.92 24.85 -6.22
N PRO A 32 16.08 25.32 -6.72
CA PRO A 32 16.84 24.80 -7.86
C PRO A 32 17.70 23.58 -7.52
N PHE A 33 18.07 22.80 -8.55
CA PHE A 33 19.11 21.78 -8.46
C PHE A 33 20.16 21.99 -9.54
N GLU A 34 21.40 21.71 -9.24
CA GLU A 34 22.45 21.61 -10.24
C GLU A 34 22.11 20.54 -11.29
N ARG A 35 22.54 20.77 -12.53
CA ARG A 35 22.22 19.90 -13.67
C ARG A 35 22.58 18.43 -13.40
N GLY A 36 21.59 17.55 -13.50
CA GLY A 36 21.73 16.12 -13.27
C GLY A 36 21.58 15.68 -11.80
N PHE A 37 21.74 16.60 -10.83
CA PHE A 37 21.66 16.26 -9.41
C PHE A 37 20.24 15.93 -8.96
N GLY A 38 19.24 16.63 -9.48
CA GLY A 38 17.82 16.34 -9.22
C GLY A 38 17.42 14.91 -9.60
N THR A 39 17.92 14.40 -10.72
CA THR A 39 17.69 13.00 -11.15
C THR A 39 18.31 12.02 -10.16
N THR A 40 19.51 12.28 -9.67
CA THR A 40 20.20 11.43 -8.69
C THR A 40 19.44 11.39 -7.36
N VAL A 41 19.03 12.55 -6.85
CA VAL A 41 18.23 12.64 -5.62
C VAL A 41 16.87 11.94 -5.79
N GLY A 42 16.17 12.20 -6.89
CA GLY A 42 14.88 11.59 -7.19
C GLY A 42 14.96 10.07 -7.26
N ASN A 43 15.96 9.51 -7.93
CA ASN A 43 16.16 8.06 -7.98
C ASN A 43 16.53 7.48 -6.61
N SER A 44 17.33 8.16 -5.82
CA SER A 44 17.67 7.74 -4.46
C SER A 44 16.44 7.71 -3.56
N LEU A 45 15.63 8.77 -3.58
CA LEU A 45 14.36 8.84 -2.84
C LEU A 45 13.40 7.74 -3.29
N ARG A 46 13.24 7.53 -4.61
CA ARG A 46 12.40 6.46 -5.13
C ARG A 46 12.82 5.10 -4.58
N ARG A 47 14.11 4.79 -4.58
CA ARG A 47 14.62 3.51 -4.06
C ARG A 47 14.35 3.34 -2.57
N ILE A 48 14.58 4.38 -1.78
CA ILE A 48 14.34 4.36 -0.34
C ILE A 48 12.83 4.19 -0.04
N LEU A 49 11.99 4.94 -0.72
CA LEU A 49 10.54 4.86 -0.54
C LEU A 49 9.98 3.48 -0.88
N LEU A 50 10.51 2.83 -1.93
CA LEU A 50 10.06 1.50 -2.34
C LEU A 50 10.62 0.36 -1.49
N SER A 51 11.79 0.53 -0.87
CA SER A 51 12.50 -0.55 -0.17
C SER A 51 12.41 -0.49 1.35
N SER A 52 12.15 0.69 1.93
CA SER A 52 12.37 0.92 3.35
C SER A 52 11.15 1.45 4.11
N LEU A 53 10.06 1.79 3.41
CA LEU A 53 8.80 2.11 4.08
C LEU A 53 8.09 0.81 4.46
N GLU A 54 7.80 0.69 5.73
CA GLU A 54 7.00 -0.42 6.26
C GLU A 54 5.53 -0.20 5.94
N GLY A 55 4.81 -1.30 5.73
CA GLY A 55 3.38 -1.29 5.47
C GLY A 55 2.77 -2.65 5.79
N SER A 56 1.44 -2.67 5.87
CA SER A 56 0.69 -3.90 6.15
C SER A 56 -0.07 -4.31 4.90
N ALA A 57 -0.04 -5.60 4.60
CA ALA A 57 -0.79 -6.18 3.50
C ALA A 57 -1.19 -7.62 3.81
N VAL A 58 -2.22 -8.10 3.14
CA VAL A 58 -2.58 -9.51 3.21
C VAL A 58 -1.56 -10.34 2.45
N THR A 59 -0.92 -11.28 3.12
CA THR A 59 0.13 -12.16 2.56
C THR A 59 -0.38 -13.57 2.25
N GLN A 60 -1.42 -14.01 2.95
CA GLN A 60 -1.99 -15.35 2.80
C GLN A 60 -3.50 -15.28 2.93
N ILE A 61 -4.19 -16.15 2.19
CA ILE A 61 -5.63 -16.35 2.27
C ILE A 61 -5.94 -17.84 2.36
N LYS A 62 -6.92 -18.21 3.18
CA LYS A 62 -7.46 -19.55 3.26
C LYS A 62 -8.96 -19.49 3.00
N LEU A 63 -9.41 -20.16 1.96
CA LEU A 63 -10.81 -20.20 1.55
C LEU A 63 -11.38 -21.61 1.79
N GLY A 64 -12.49 -21.69 2.51
CA GLY A 64 -13.23 -22.95 2.68
C GLY A 64 -13.79 -23.43 1.33
N GLY A 65 -13.54 -24.69 0.99
CA GLY A 65 -14.03 -25.28 -0.26
C GLY A 65 -13.15 -25.03 -1.50
N ALA A 66 -12.08 -24.25 -1.41
CA ALA A 66 -11.11 -24.08 -2.48
C ALA A 66 -9.88 -24.97 -2.25
N GLN A 67 -9.48 -25.74 -3.26
CA GLN A 67 -8.26 -26.55 -3.23
C GLN A 67 -7.06 -25.83 -3.87
N HIS A 68 -7.32 -24.95 -4.83
CA HIS A 68 -6.33 -24.13 -5.53
C HIS A 68 -6.99 -22.86 -6.08
N GLU A 69 -6.18 -21.93 -6.52
CA GLU A 69 -6.59 -20.60 -6.98
C GLU A 69 -7.45 -20.56 -8.25
N PHE A 70 -7.47 -21.64 -9.03
CA PHE A 70 -8.25 -21.74 -10.26
C PHE A 70 -9.58 -22.48 -10.08
N THR A 71 -10.10 -22.54 -8.86
CA THR A 71 -11.40 -23.18 -8.57
C THR A 71 -12.49 -22.15 -8.37
N THR A 72 -13.73 -22.62 -8.42
CA THR A 72 -14.93 -21.88 -8.00
C THR A 72 -15.42 -22.42 -6.67
N ILE A 73 -16.03 -21.58 -5.86
CA ILE A 73 -16.62 -21.95 -4.57
C ILE A 73 -18.13 -22.03 -4.74
N LYS A 74 -18.73 -23.13 -4.33
CA LYS A 74 -20.18 -23.31 -4.43
C LYS A 74 -20.92 -22.22 -3.64
N GLY A 75 -21.77 -21.46 -4.35
CA GLY A 75 -22.56 -20.38 -3.75
C GLY A 75 -21.88 -19.01 -3.77
N VAL A 76 -20.69 -18.90 -4.34
CA VAL A 76 -19.97 -17.64 -4.59
C VAL A 76 -19.99 -17.40 -6.10
N GLN A 77 -20.22 -16.18 -6.51
CA GLN A 77 -20.31 -15.78 -7.93
C GLN A 77 -18.92 -15.66 -8.54
N GLU A 78 -17.99 -15.07 -7.79
CA GLU A 78 -16.60 -14.85 -8.19
C GLU A 78 -15.80 -16.15 -8.09
N ASP A 79 -14.81 -16.31 -8.97
CA ASP A 79 -13.84 -17.37 -8.83
C ASP A 79 -12.78 -17.03 -7.74
N VAL A 80 -11.95 -17.99 -7.38
CA VAL A 80 -10.93 -17.79 -6.34
C VAL A 80 -9.90 -16.75 -6.77
N THR A 81 -9.59 -16.64 -8.06
CA THR A 81 -8.66 -15.63 -8.60
C THR A 81 -9.21 -14.23 -8.39
N ASP A 82 -10.49 -14.00 -8.68
CA ASP A 82 -11.17 -12.72 -8.47
C ASP A 82 -11.18 -12.35 -6.97
N ILE A 83 -11.46 -13.34 -6.10
CA ILE A 83 -11.40 -13.14 -4.64
C ILE A 83 -10.00 -12.73 -4.20
N VAL A 84 -8.95 -13.37 -4.69
CA VAL A 84 -7.55 -13.01 -4.38
C VAL A 84 -7.24 -11.59 -4.83
N LEU A 85 -7.68 -11.18 -6.02
CA LEU A 85 -7.49 -9.82 -6.52
C LEU A 85 -8.25 -8.79 -5.68
N ALA A 86 -9.47 -9.10 -5.26
CA ALA A 86 -10.23 -8.24 -4.36
C ALA A 86 -9.55 -8.10 -2.99
N VAL A 87 -9.07 -9.20 -2.41
CA VAL A 87 -8.33 -9.18 -1.13
C VAL A 87 -7.01 -8.41 -1.23
N LYS A 88 -6.30 -8.46 -2.36
CA LYS A 88 -5.10 -7.64 -2.60
C LYS A 88 -5.40 -6.14 -2.64
N SER A 89 -6.61 -5.74 -2.95
CA SER A 89 -7.03 -4.34 -2.93
C SER A 89 -7.38 -3.81 -1.54
N LEU A 90 -7.48 -4.67 -0.52
CA LEU A 90 -7.72 -4.25 0.85
C LEU A 90 -6.53 -3.45 1.39
N VAL A 91 -6.82 -2.29 1.92
CA VAL A 91 -5.86 -1.45 2.64
C VAL A 91 -6.05 -1.71 4.13
N VAL A 92 -5.04 -2.28 4.75
CA VAL A 92 -5.06 -2.65 6.16
C VAL A 92 -3.93 -1.95 6.92
N LYS A 93 -4.17 -1.67 8.19
CA LYS A 93 -3.14 -1.26 9.14
C LYS A 93 -3.03 -2.34 10.22
N ASN A 94 -1.83 -2.79 10.47
CA ASN A 94 -1.52 -3.68 11.59
C ASN A 94 -0.70 -2.88 12.62
N HIS A 95 -1.25 -2.70 13.81
CA HIS A 95 -0.63 -1.96 14.90
C HIS A 95 0.28 -2.84 15.78
N SER A 96 0.40 -4.13 15.44
CA SER A 96 1.28 -5.07 16.14
C SER A 96 2.50 -5.43 15.31
N ASP A 97 3.59 -5.83 15.96
CA ASP A 97 4.83 -6.26 15.32
C ASP A 97 4.78 -7.69 14.77
N SER A 98 3.63 -8.35 14.87
CA SER A 98 3.47 -9.75 14.45
C SER A 98 2.37 -9.92 13.40
N THR A 99 2.48 -10.99 12.63
CA THR A 99 1.42 -11.39 11.68
C THR A 99 0.12 -11.66 12.43
N ARG A 100 -0.98 -11.10 11.95
CA ARG A 100 -2.33 -11.30 12.47
C ARG A 100 -3.19 -12.07 11.49
N VAL A 101 -4.13 -12.81 12.03
CA VAL A 101 -5.12 -13.55 11.25
C VAL A 101 -6.48 -12.90 11.49
N VAL A 102 -7.11 -12.49 10.42
CA VAL A 102 -8.48 -11.97 10.42
C VAL A 102 -9.39 -12.93 9.67
N GLN A 103 -10.68 -12.89 9.98
CA GLN A 103 -11.65 -13.81 9.41
C GLN A 103 -12.80 -13.03 8.77
N VAL A 104 -13.40 -13.64 7.76
CA VAL A 104 -14.67 -13.20 7.18
C VAL A 104 -15.60 -14.39 7.19
N GLU A 105 -16.74 -14.24 7.83
CA GLU A 105 -17.80 -15.24 7.85
C GLU A 105 -19.14 -14.55 7.56
N LYS A 106 -19.80 -14.98 6.49
CA LYS A 106 -21.08 -14.42 6.09
C LYS A 106 -22.04 -15.53 5.66
N SER A 107 -23.15 -15.64 6.36
CA SER A 107 -24.20 -16.64 6.09
C SER A 107 -25.31 -16.10 5.21
N LEU A 108 -25.45 -14.77 5.10
CA LEU A 108 -26.48 -14.11 4.31
C LEU A 108 -26.01 -13.87 2.88
N LYS A 109 -26.94 -13.96 1.91
CA LYS A 109 -26.68 -13.58 0.54
C LYS A 109 -26.40 -12.09 0.45
N GLY A 110 -25.39 -11.70 -0.32
CA GLY A 110 -25.03 -10.31 -0.55
C GLY A 110 -23.54 -10.15 -0.80
N PRO A 111 -23.08 -8.93 -1.14
CA PRO A 111 -21.68 -8.65 -1.34
C PRO A 111 -20.91 -8.80 -0.02
N ILE A 112 -19.67 -9.26 -0.12
CA ILE A 112 -18.70 -9.26 0.98
C ILE A 112 -17.79 -8.05 0.76
N THR A 113 -17.66 -7.22 1.78
CA THR A 113 -16.87 -5.98 1.73
C THR A 113 -15.83 -5.97 2.84
N GLY A 114 -14.93 -4.99 2.83
CA GLY A 114 -13.96 -4.81 3.91
C GLY A 114 -14.59 -4.58 5.29
N ALA A 115 -15.87 -4.14 5.33
CA ALA A 115 -16.62 -3.98 6.57
C ALA A 115 -17.04 -5.32 7.22
N ASP A 116 -17.12 -6.40 6.43
CA ASP A 116 -17.46 -7.74 6.92
C ASP A 116 -16.25 -8.46 7.54
N VAL A 117 -15.04 -7.88 7.43
CA VAL A 117 -13.82 -8.45 8.01
C VAL A 117 -13.86 -8.31 9.52
N GLN A 118 -13.78 -9.44 10.22
CA GLN A 118 -13.70 -9.47 11.67
C GLN A 118 -12.26 -9.13 12.09
N VAL A 119 -12.10 -7.93 12.62
CA VAL A 119 -10.81 -7.39 13.09
C VAL A 119 -10.79 -7.32 14.62
N ASP A 120 -9.61 -7.44 15.19
CA ASP A 120 -9.34 -7.13 16.58
C ASP A 120 -8.80 -5.68 16.71
N GLU A 121 -8.48 -5.26 17.93
CA GLU A 121 -7.93 -3.93 18.20
C GLU A 121 -6.57 -3.67 17.52
N SER A 122 -5.89 -4.73 17.10
CA SER A 122 -4.56 -4.65 16.47
C SER A 122 -4.61 -4.43 14.96
N VAL A 123 -5.76 -4.62 14.31
CA VAL A 123 -5.91 -4.54 12.85
C VAL A 123 -7.06 -3.61 12.48
N GLU A 124 -6.81 -2.70 11.56
CA GLU A 124 -7.82 -1.79 11.00
C GLU A 124 -7.93 -1.99 9.49
N VAL A 125 -9.15 -2.14 8.98
CA VAL A 125 -9.44 -2.08 7.54
C VAL A 125 -9.82 -0.65 7.17
N VAL A 126 -9.04 -0.03 6.30
CA VAL A 126 -9.17 1.40 5.94
C VAL A 126 -10.23 1.60 4.85
N ASN A 127 -10.20 0.77 3.81
CA ASN A 127 -11.17 0.81 2.71
C ASN A 127 -12.24 -0.28 2.93
N LYS A 128 -13.32 0.12 3.55
CA LYS A 128 -14.45 -0.78 3.88
C LYS A 128 -15.40 -0.97 2.71
#